data_cb556bfbdba32767163e87aea2bde394
#
_entry.id   cb556bfbdba32767163e87aea2bde394
#
_cell.length_a   1.000
_cell.length_b   1.000
_cell.length_c   1.000
_cell.angle_alpha   90.00
_cell.angle_beta   90.00
_cell.angle_gamma   90.00
#
_symmetry.space_group_name_H-M   'P 1'
#
loop_
_entity.id
_entity.type
_entity.pdbx_description
1 polymer ?
#
loop_
_entity_poly.entity_id
_entity_poly.type
_entity_poly.pdbx_seq_one_letter_code
_entity_poly.pdbx_strand_id
1 'polypeptide(L)'
;QSMVAEKAKPFTVGTIGLFARKARCMNCGYTMRSNKQTDGRHYLQCSNRHVAKDACIGSFISVKKLEQAVISELNKLSQEYLDKDELEQNVEFHSNVKEKKTALETQLATYQKKIEEDAKVIRELYLDKVKGILPENDFLNLSKDFTNDRERLEKLVIETQKQLDVIERKIQTGDNRRQLIEQYTNLEHLDRETVETLIDYILVGKRIPGTRNVPIEIHWNF
;
A
#
# COMPACT_ATOMS: atom_id res chain seq x y z
N GLN A 1 32.98 -10.60 -38.30
CA GLN A 1 32.08 -9.67 -37.60
C GLN A 1 31.10 -8.94 -38.56
N SER A 2 31.36 -8.78 -39.84
CA SER A 2 30.47 -8.09 -40.79
C SER A 2 29.21 -8.86 -41.17
N MET A 3 29.22 -10.21 -41.17
CA MET A 3 28.06 -11.03 -41.54
C MET A 3 26.94 -11.09 -40.49
N VAL A 4 27.20 -10.67 -39.24
CA VAL A 4 26.18 -10.66 -38.19
C VAL A 4 25.36 -9.34 -38.21
N ALA A 5 25.96 -8.26 -38.67
CA ALA A 5 25.30 -6.95 -38.76
C ALA A 5 24.24 -6.90 -39.88
N GLU A 6 24.44 -7.61 -40.98
CA GLU A 6 23.51 -7.60 -42.11
C GLU A 6 22.18 -8.41 -41.86
N LYS A 7 22.16 -9.29 -40.86
CA LYS A 7 20.96 -10.08 -40.50
C LYS A 7 20.20 -9.54 -39.26
N ALA A 8 20.68 -8.52 -38.63
CA ALA A 8 19.97 -7.88 -37.53
C ALA A 8 18.76 -7.11 -38.06
N LYS A 9 17.57 -7.71 -38.02
CA LYS A 9 16.32 -6.94 -38.24
C LYS A 9 16.24 -5.82 -37.26
N PRO A 10 15.93 -4.56 -37.69
CA PRO A 10 15.76 -3.47 -36.78
C PRO A 10 14.72 -3.86 -35.72
N PHE A 11 15.08 -3.68 -34.45
CA PHE A 11 14.19 -3.97 -33.34
C PHE A 11 13.08 -2.90 -33.37
N THR A 12 11.96 -3.22 -33.99
CA THR A 12 10.77 -2.40 -33.91
C THR A 12 10.30 -2.46 -32.45
N VAL A 13 10.42 -1.35 -31.74
CA VAL A 13 9.81 -1.18 -30.42
C VAL A 13 8.30 -1.31 -30.63
N GLY A 14 7.78 -2.53 -30.53
CA GLY A 14 6.35 -2.78 -30.59
C GLY A 14 5.66 -2.10 -29.43
N THR A 15 4.42 -1.64 -29.64
CA THR A 15 3.59 -1.09 -28.58
C THR A 15 3.50 -2.11 -27.43
N ILE A 16 3.83 -1.67 -26.22
CA ILE A 16 3.76 -2.49 -25.01
C ILE A 16 2.29 -2.92 -24.83
N GLY A 17 2.04 -4.23 -24.77
CA GLY A 17 0.68 -4.75 -24.61
C GLY A 17 0.05 -4.38 -23.27
N LEU A 18 -1.27 -4.26 -23.23
CA LEU A 18 -2.06 -3.78 -22.07
C LEU A 18 -1.64 -4.42 -20.72
N PHE A 19 -1.49 -5.73 -20.67
CA PHE A 19 -1.10 -6.49 -19.48
C PHE A 19 0.35 -6.99 -19.51
N ALA A 20 1.22 -6.37 -20.31
CA ALA A 20 2.63 -6.76 -20.36
C ALA A 20 3.28 -6.68 -18.97
N ARG A 21 4.00 -7.72 -18.56
CA ARG A 21 4.66 -7.89 -17.25
C ARG A 21 3.71 -8.01 -16.06
N LYS A 22 2.41 -7.66 -16.18
CA LYS A 22 1.43 -7.78 -15.11
C LYS A 22 0.78 -9.16 -15.05
N ALA A 23 0.51 -9.82 -16.19
CA ALA A 23 -0.08 -11.14 -16.21
C ALA A 23 0.95 -12.24 -15.98
N ARG A 24 0.70 -13.11 -15.00
CA ARG A 24 1.54 -14.25 -14.62
C ARG A 24 0.75 -15.55 -14.65
N CYS A 25 1.43 -16.64 -14.96
CA CYS A 25 0.83 -17.97 -14.90
C CYS A 25 0.63 -18.40 -13.44
N MET A 26 -0.59 -18.72 -13.04
CA MET A 26 -0.93 -19.18 -11.67
C MET A 26 -0.19 -20.47 -11.29
N ASN A 27 0.14 -21.31 -12.28
CA ASN A 27 0.79 -22.61 -12.01
C ASN A 27 2.31 -22.52 -11.82
N CYS A 28 3.01 -21.62 -12.53
CA CYS A 28 4.48 -21.54 -12.48
C CYS A 28 5.03 -20.15 -12.16
N GLY A 29 4.19 -19.14 -11.95
CA GLY A 29 4.60 -17.78 -11.60
C GLY A 29 5.22 -16.95 -12.74
N TYR A 30 5.59 -17.58 -13.86
CA TYR A 30 6.24 -16.88 -14.98
C TYR A 30 5.31 -15.89 -15.66
N THR A 31 5.86 -14.75 -16.05
CA THR A 31 5.16 -13.73 -16.84
C THR A 31 4.65 -14.33 -18.15
N MET A 32 3.39 -14.06 -18.47
CA MET A 32 2.76 -14.54 -19.67
C MET A 32 3.23 -13.77 -20.91
N ARG A 33 3.46 -14.49 -21.99
CA ARG A 33 3.85 -13.91 -23.26
C ARG A 33 2.62 -13.44 -24.05
N SER A 34 2.72 -12.23 -24.59
CA SER A 34 1.73 -11.68 -25.50
C SER A 34 1.89 -12.29 -26.90
N ASN A 35 0.78 -12.71 -27.49
CA ASN A 35 0.72 -13.25 -28.85
C ASN A 35 -0.44 -12.58 -29.59
N LYS A 36 -0.12 -11.78 -30.61
CA LYS A 36 -1.07 -11.10 -31.47
C LYS A 36 -1.11 -11.81 -32.81
N GLN A 37 -2.27 -12.32 -33.19
CA GLN A 37 -2.49 -13.01 -34.46
C GLN A 37 -2.77 -12.01 -35.61
N THR A 38 -2.58 -12.43 -36.84
CA THR A 38 -2.81 -11.64 -38.06
C THR A 38 -4.29 -11.21 -38.21
N ASP A 39 -5.21 -12.02 -37.66
CA ASP A 39 -6.65 -11.73 -37.62
C ASP A 39 -7.08 -10.76 -36.53
N GLY A 40 -6.12 -10.13 -35.83
CA GLY A 40 -6.36 -9.17 -34.78
C GLY A 40 -6.65 -9.78 -33.40
N ARG A 41 -6.76 -11.09 -33.26
CA ARG A 41 -6.92 -11.75 -31.97
C ARG A 41 -5.65 -11.62 -31.14
N HIS A 42 -5.81 -11.25 -29.87
CA HIS A 42 -4.71 -10.98 -28.94
C HIS A 42 -4.85 -11.86 -27.70
N TYR A 43 -3.81 -12.63 -27.40
CA TYR A 43 -3.80 -13.62 -26.32
C TYR A 43 -2.57 -13.46 -25.44
N LEU A 44 -2.71 -13.86 -24.18
CA LEU A 44 -1.64 -14.09 -23.25
C LEU A 44 -1.51 -15.59 -23.01
N GLN A 45 -0.28 -16.11 -23.07
CA GLN A 45 -0.02 -17.53 -22.82
C GLN A 45 1.24 -17.72 -21.99
N CYS A 46 1.25 -18.76 -21.18
CA CYS A 46 2.42 -19.20 -20.44
C CYS A 46 3.45 -19.79 -21.41
N SER A 47 4.63 -19.18 -21.50
CA SER A 47 5.73 -19.68 -22.35
C SER A 47 6.52 -20.80 -21.68
N ASN A 48 6.46 -20.96 -20.36
CA ASN A 48 7.21 -22.00 -19.65
C ASN A 48 6.79 -23.43 -20.02
N ARG A 49 5.57 -23.61 -20.51
CA ARG A 49 5.09 -24.89 -21.07
C ARG A 49 5.96 -25.41 -22.23
N HIS A 50 6.62 -24.50 -22.95
CA HIS A 50 7.42 -24.85 -24.14
C HIS A 50 8.93 -24.93 -23.86
N VAL A 51 9.34 -24.62 -22.61
CA VAL A 51 10.77 -24.62 -22.20
C VAL A 51 11.25 -26.03 -21.91
N ALA A 52 10.45 -26.83 -21.21
CA ALA A 52 10.73 -28.23 -20.94
C ALA A 52 9.43 -29.06 -20.87
N LYS A 53 9.54 -30.36 -21.10
CA LYS A 53 8.43 -31.29 -20.93
C LYS A 53 7.99 -31.25 -19.49
N ASP A 54 6.70 -31.04 -19.26
CA ASP A 54 6.06 -30.96 -17.93
C ASP A 54 6.47 -29.78 -17.03
N ALA A 55 7.21 -28.79 -17.55
CA ALA A 55 7.60 -27.60 -16.80
C ALA A 55 6.39 -26.77 -16.32
N CYS A 56 5.29 -26.79 -17.06
CA CYS A 56 4.04 -26.15 -16.69
C CYS A 56 2.85 -26.72 -17.46
N ILE A 57 1.71 -26.89 -16.78
CA ILE A 57 0.44 -27.25 -17.45
C ILE A 57 -0.06 -26.16 -18.40
N GLY A 58 0.48 -24.93 -18.26
CA GLY A 58 0.19 -23.77 -19.09
C GLY A 58 -1.11 -23.07 -18.73
N SER A 59 -1.16 -21.77 -18.97
CA SER A 59 -2.35 -20.94 -18.95
C SER A 59 -2.46 -20.14 -20.24
N PHE A 60 -3.68 -19.80 -20.59
CA PHE A 60 -3.99 -19.11 -21.83
C PHE A 60 -5.29 -18.32 -21.67
N ILE A 61 -5.27 -17.02 -22.02
CA ILE A 61 -6.43 -16.15 -21.97
C ILE A 61 -6.37 -15.10 -23.08
N SER A 62 -7.53 -14.71 -23.65
CA SER A 62 -7.57 -13.55 -24.55
C SER A 62 -7.45 -12.24 -23.74
N VAL A 63 -6.74 -11.26 -24.30
CA VAL A 63 -6.59 -9.93 -23.66
C VAL A 63 -7.95 -9.30 -23.42
N LYS A 64 -8.87 -9.37 -24.37
CA LYS A 64 -10.23 -8.85 -24.23
C LYS A 64 -11.00 -9.48 -23.05
N LYS A 65 -10.87 -10.80 -22.83
CA LYS A 65 -11.52 -11.45 -21.68
C LYS A 65 -10.89 -11.03 -20.35
N LEU A 66 -9.58 -10.89 -20.34
CA LEU A 66 -8.87 -10.42 -19.14
C LEU A 66 -9.25 -8.98 -18.79
N GLU A 67 -9.32 -8.10 -19.79
CA GLU A 67 -9.79 -6.73 -19.64
C GLU A 67 -11.21 -6.66 -19.05
N GLN A 68 -12.13 -7.43 -19.63
CA GLN A 68 -13.51 -7.49 -19.13
C GLN A 68 -13.58 -8.01 -17.69
N ALA A 69 -12.78 -9.00 -17.33
CA ALA A 69 -12.73 -9.51 -15.97
C ALA A 69 -12.18 -8.48 -14.98
N VAL A 70 -11.13 -7.74 -15.34
CA VAL A 70 -10.58 -6.67 -14.53
C VAL A 70 -11.58 -5.54 -14.34
N ILE A 71 -12.23 -5.09 -15.41
CA ILE A 71 -13.26 -4.04 -15.35
C ILE A 71 -14.44 -4.49 -14.46
N SER A 72 -14.90 -5.73 -14.65
CA SER A 72 -16.01 -6.27 -13.85
C SER A 72 -15.66 -6.30 -12.35
N GLU A 73 -14.46 -6.73 -12.00
CA GLU A 73 -14.02 -6.79 -10.59
C GLU A 73 -13.81 -5.40 -10.02
N LEU A 74 -13.26 -4.47 -10.80
CA LEU A 74 -13.08 -3.08 -10.39
C LEU A 74 -14.44 -2.38 -10.14
N ASN A 75 -15.40 -2.57 -11.06
CA ASN A 75 -16.74 -2.01 -10.89
C ASN A 75 -17.47 -2.63 -9.69
N LYS A 76 -17.26 -3.90 -9.40
CA LYS A 76 -17.79 -4.57 -8.22
C LYS A 76 -17.18 -4.00 -6.93
N LEU A 77 -15.87 -3.86 -6.87
CA LEU A 77 -15.18 -3.18 -5.76
C LEU A 77 -15.70 -1.75 -5.58
N SER A 78 -15.91 -1.02 -6.67
CA SER A 78 -16.47 0.34 -6.62
C SER A 78 -17.89 0.35 -6.05
N GLN A 79 -18.75 -0.60 -6.43
CA GLN A 79 -20.10 -0.71 -5.88
C GLN A 79 -20.09 -1.09 -4.39
N GLU A 80 -19.25 -2.04 -3.99
CA GLU A 80 -19.08 -2.41 -2.59
C GLU A 80 -18.63 -1.21 -1.72
N TYR A 81 -17.78 -0.32 -2.28
CA TYR A 81 -17.35 0.91 -1.59
C TYR A 81 -18.38 2.04 -1.61
N LEU A 82 -19.33 2.01 -2.53
CA LEU A 82 -20.38 3.04 -2.67
C LEU A 82 -21.71 2.60 -2.00
N ASP A 83 -21.81 1.34 -1.55
CA ASP A 83 -23.03 0.88 -0.86
C ASP A 83 -23.19 1.60 0.49
N LYS A 84 -24.39 2.13 0.74
CA LYS A 84 -24.69 3.03 1.86
C LYS A 84 -24.35 2.44 3.23
N ASP A 85 -24.51 1.14 3.41
CA ASP A 85 -24.24 0.47 4.69
C ASP A 85 -22.74 0.39 5.03
N GLU A 86 -21.88 0.26 4.01
CA GLU A 86 -20.42 0.36 4.19
C GLU A 86 -19.95 1.81 4.36
N LEU A 87 -20.64 2.78 3.73
CA LEU A 87 -20.38 4.21 3.96
C LEU A 87 -20.64 4.62 5.41
N GLU A 88 -21.70 4.13 6.04
CA GLU A 88 -21.97 4.39 7.47
C GLU A 88 -20.91 3.75 8.37
N GLN A 89 -20.53 2.50 8.14
CA GLN A 89 -19.45 1.84 8.89
C GLN A 89 -18.08 2.49 8.65
N ASN A 90 -17.79 2.92 7.44
CA ASN A 90 -16.56 3.65 7.12
C ASN A 90 -16.54 5.05 7.75
N VAL A 91 -17.67 5.76 7.76
CA VAL A 91 -17.80 7.08 8.43
C VAL A 91 -17.61 6.92 9.94
N GLU A 92 -18.18 5.90 10.56
CA GLU A 92 -18.02 5.62 11.99
C GLU A 92 -16.56 5.19 12.30
N PHE A 93 -15.95 4.36 11.47
CA PHE A 93 -14.55 3.99 11.59
C PHE A 93 -13.62 5.21 11.44
N HIS A 94 -13.84 6.07 10.44
CA HIS A 94 -13.06 7.29 10.23
C HIS A 94 -13.26 8.30 11.38
N SER A 95 -14.47 8.42 11.92
CA SER A 95 -14.75 9.24 13.11
C SER A 95 -13.97 8.74 14.31
N ASN A 96 -14.05 7.46 14.64
CA ASN A 96 -13.34 6.82 15.73
C ASN A 96 -11.82 6.94 15.61
N VAL A 97 -11.28 6.77 14.40
CA VAL A 97 -9.84 6.91 14.13
C VAL A 97 -9.38 8.36 14.28
N LYS A 98 -10.19 9.33 13.82
CA LYS A 98 -9.93 10.76 13.94
C LYS A 98 -9.99 11.23 15.39
N GLU A 99 -10.99 10.80 16.15
CA GLU A 99 -11.10 11.07 17.60
C GLU A 99 -9.90 10.51 18.36
N LYS A 100 -9.51 9.28 18.05
CA LYS A 100 -8.32 8.66 18.66
C LYS A 100 -7.03 9.40 18.31
N LYS A 101 -6.88 9.90 17.08
CA LYS A 101 -5.76 10.76 16.67
C LYS A 101 -5.73 12.03 17.52
N THR A 102 -6.84 12.76 17.61
CA THR A 102 -6.95 14.01 18.39
C THR A 102 -6.65 13.78 19.88
N ALA A 103 -7.11 12.67 20.45
CA ALA A 103 -6.82 12.30 21.83
C ALA A 103 -5.31 12.08 22.06
N LEU A 104 -4.64 11.35 21.14
CA LEU A 104 -3.19 11.12 21.23
C LEU A 104 -2.38 12.41 21.02
N GLU A 105 -2.79 13.29 20.10
CA GLU A 105 -2.17 14.60 19.89
C GLU A 105 -2.28 15.46 21.16
N THR A 106 -3.44 15.45 21.82
CA THR A 106 -3.66 16.15 23.10
C THR A 106 -2.79 15.57 24.21
N GLN A 107 -2.68 14.24 24.29
CA GLN A 107 -1.79 13.59 25.24
C GLN A 107 -0.32 13.94 25.01
N LEU A 108 0.13 13.91 23.76
CA LEU A 108 1.49 14.27 23.37
C LEU A 108 1.83 15.70 23.81
N ALA A 109 0.96 16.66 23.48
CA ALA A 109 1.11 18.05 23.88
C ALA A 109 1.16 18.21 25.41
N THR A 110 0.35 17.45 26.15
CA THR A 110 0.35 17.47 27.61
C THR A 110 1.67 16.97 28.19
N TYR A 111 2.23 15.87 27.66
CA TYR A 111 3.50 15.33 28.10
C TYR A 111 4.66 16.28 27.78
N GLN A 112 4.69 16.87 26.61
CA GLN A 112 5.71 17.85 26.20
C GLN A 112 5.67 19.10 27.09
N LYS A 113 4.47 19.63 27.34
CA LYS A 113 4.28 20.79 28.25
C LYS A 113 4.78 20.48 29.65
N LYS A 114 4.51 19.30 30.19
CA LYS A 114 4.96 18.90 31.51
C LYS A 114 6.49 18.80 31.60
N ILE A 115 7.14 18.24 30.55
CA ILE A 115 8.61 18.21 30.46
C ILE A 115 9.20 19.63 30.49
N GLU A 116 8.58 20.60 29.80
CA GLU A 116 9.02 21.99 29.80
C GLU A 116 8.81 22.66 31.18
N GLU A 117 7.68 22.37 31.83
CA GLU A 117 7.40 22.86 33.19
C GLU A 117 8.42 22.32 34.20
N ASP A 118 8.68 21.02 34.19
CA ASP A 118 9.68 20.36 35.03
C ASP A 118 11.08 20.96 34.83
N ALA A 119 11.45 21.23 33.57
CA ALA A 119 12.73 21.90 33.27
C ALA A 119 12.85 23.31 33.82
N LYS A 120 11.73 24.07 33.92
CA LYS A 120 11.69 25.40 34.58
C LYS A 120 11.87 25.25 36.07
N VAL A 121 11.15 24.32 36.69
CA VAL A 121 11.25 24.04 38.13
C VAL A 121 12.68 23.65 38.54
N ILE A 122 13.32 22.78 37.78
CA ILE A 122 14.71 22.40 38.04
C ILE A 122 15.67 23.61 38.02
N ARG A 123 15.46 24.55 37.09
CA ARG A 123 16.26 25.78 37.03
C ARG A 123 16.04 26.67 38.28
N GLU A 124 14.80 26.81 38.73
CA GLU A 124 14.45 27.55 39.92
C GLU A 124 15.08 26.93 41.19
N LEU A 125 14.98 25.61 41.34
CA LEU A 125 15.62 24.85 42.41
C LEU A 125 17.15 25.03 42.39
N TYR A 126 17.77 25.07 41.22
CA TYR A 126 19.21 25.32 41.10
C TYR A 126 19.57 26.75 41.56
N LEU A 127 18.78 27.76 41.24
CA LEU A 127 18.97 29.14 41.68
C LEU A 127 18.80 29.27 43.18
N ASP A 128 17.83 28.60 43.79
CA ASP A 128 17.62 28.61 45.22
C ASP A 128 18.74 27.86 45.98
N LYS A 129 19.28 26.80 45.43
CA LYS A 129 20.51 26.17 45.94
C LYS A 129 21.69 27.15 45.94
N VAL A 130 21.90 27.85 44.81
CA VAL A 130 23.02 28.81 44.67
C VAL A 130 22.88 29.99 45.67
N LYS A 131 21.65 30.42 45.98
CA LYS A 131 21.35 31.46 46.97
C LYS A 131 21.45 30.96 48.44
N GLY A 132 21.66 29.67 48.65
CA GLY A 132 21.70 29.05 49.97
C GLY A 132 20.32 28.90 50.64
N ILE A 133 19.23 29.05 49.88
CA ILE A 133 17.84 28.90 50.37
C ILE A 133 17.50 27.41 50.47
N LEU A 134 17.98 26.59 49.51
CA LEU A 134 17.72 25.15 49.46
C LEU A 134 18.97 24.35 49.88
N PRO A 135 18.88 23.48 50.91
CA PRO A 135 19.95 22.59 51.31
C PRO A 135 20.34 21.64 50.16
N GLU A 136 21.63 21.27 50.13
CA GLU A 136 22.18 20.44 49.06
C GLU A 136 21.48 19.08 48.93
N ASN A 137 21.20 18.40 50.05
CA ASN A 137 20.52 17.11 50.08
C ASN A 137 19.11 17.18 49.52
N ASP A 138 18.39 18.24 49.84
CA ASP A 138 17.02 18.44 49.35
C ASP A 138 17.02 18.73 47.83
N PHE A 139 17.98 19.56 47.39
CA PHE A 139 18.19 19.79 45.95
C PHE A 139 18.48 18.50 45.19
N LEU A 140 19.36 17.63 45.70
CA LEU A 140 19.71 16.37 45.08
C LEU A 140 18.51 15.41 44.98
N ASN A 141 17.72 15.32 46.07
CA ASN A 141 16.52 14.48 46.08
C ASN A 141 15.46 14.97 45.07
N LEU A 142 15.13 16.26 45.11
CA LEU A 142 14.16 16.86 44.18
C LEU A 142 14.64 16.76 42.74
N SER A 143 15.92 17.04 42.46
CA SER A 143 16.49 16.91 41.10
C SER A 143 16.42 15.49 40.57
N LYS A 144 16.62 14.49 41.44
CA LYS A 144 16.50 13.10 41.07
C LYS A 144 15.05 12.73 40.71
N ASP A 145 14.08 13.18 41.49
CA ASP A 145 12.68 12.92 41.25
C ASP A 145 12.21 13.54 39.92
N PHE A 146 12.56 14.81 39.66
CA PHE A 146 12.28 15.46 38.39
C PHE A 146 12.99 14.79 37.20
N THR A 147 14.21 14.29 37.40
CA THR A 147 14.91 13.55 36.33
C THR A 147 14.22 12.23 36.00
N ASN A 148 13.77 11.49 37.01
CA ASN A 148 13.02 10.27 36.85
C ASN A 148 11.67 10.52 36.16
N ASP A 149 10.95 11.55 36.54
CA ASP A 149 9.67 11.93 35.91
C ASP A 149 9.88 12.36 34.47
N ARG A 150 10.94 13.10 34.14
CA ARG A 150 11.28 13.49 32.79
C ARG A 150 11.59 12.27 31.93
N GLU A 151 12.40 11.33 32.41
CA GLU A 151 12.70 10.09 31.66
C GLU A 151 11.43 9.26 31.38
N ARG A 152 10.51 9.22 32.35
CA ARG A 152 9.22 8.56 32.19
C ARG A 152 8.37 9.27 31.12
N LEU A 153 8.28 10.58 31.17
CA LEU A 153 7.52 11.38 30.21
C LEU A 153 8.10 11.29 28.79
N GLU A 154 9.43 11.32 28.65
CA GLU A 154 10.10 11.12 27.36
C GLU A 154 9.77 9.75 26.73
N LYS A 155 9.70 8.68 27.52
CA LYS A 155 9.25 7.36 27.05
C LYS A 155 7.80 7.40 26.59
N LEU A 156 6.91 8.07 27.32
CA LEU A 156 5.51 8.24 26.95
C LEU A 156 5.35 9.05 25.64
N VAL A 157 6.16 10.10 25.46
CA VAL A 157 6.21 10.87 24.21
C VAL A 157 6.56 9.98 23.01
N ILE A 158 7.62 9.17 23.14
CA ILE A 158 8.06 8.26 22.07
C ILE A 158 6.97 7.23 21.73
N GLU A 159 6.34 6.65 22.76
CA GLU A 159 5.27 5.66 22.56
C GLU A 159 4.04 6.27 21.90
N THR A 160 3.61 7.45 22.37
CA THR A 160 2.46 8.16 21.79
C THR A 160 2.72 8.59 20.37
N GLN A 161 3.94 9.03 20.04
CA GLN A 161 4.33 9.38 18.66
C GLN A 161 4.26 8.16 17.75
N LYS A 162 4.76 6.99 18.16
CA LYS A 162 4.64 5.75 17.38
C LYS A 162 3.19 5.37 17.12
N GLN A 163 2.30 5.55 18.10
CA GLN A 163 0.89 5.28 17.91
C GLN A 163 0.24 6.25 16.91
N LEU A 164 0.62 7.53 16.94
CA LEU A 164 0.19 8.52 15.96
C LEU A 164 0.64 8.16 14.55
N ASP A 165 1.92 7.79 14.37
CA ASP A 165 2.47 7.39 13.07
C ASP A 165 1.71 6.20 12.46
N VAL A 166 1.30 5.23 13.28
CA VAL A 166 0.49 4.08 12.83
C VAL A 166 -0.90 4.52 12.37
N ILE A 167 -1.54 5.41 13.12
CA ILE A 167 -2.87 5.93 12.79
C ILE A 167 -2.81 6.76 11.51
N GLU A 168 -1.83 7.63 11.35
CA GLU A 168 -1.64 8.45 10.15
C GLU A 168 -1.44 7.63 8.90
N ARG A 169 -0.62 6.58 8.97
CA ARG A 169 -0.47 5.64 7.84
C ARG A 169 -1.79 4.96 7.47
N LYS A 170 -2.60 4.56 8.46
CA LYS A 170 -3.91 3.94 8.21
C LYS A 170 -4.88 4.91 7.52
N ILE A 171 -4.92 6.16 7.95
CA ILE A 171 -5.75 7.21 7.34
C ILE A 171 -5.30 7.43 5.90
N GLN A 172 -4.01 7.66 5.68
CA GLN A 172 -3.46 7.93 4.35
C GLN A 172 -3.69 6.77 3.37
N THR A 173 -3.56 5.53 3.83
CA THR A 173 -3.83 4.34 2.99
C THR A 173 -5.32 4.25 2.63
N GLY A 174 -6.22 4.54 3.58
CA GLY A 174 -7.66 4.53 3.34
C GLY A 174 -8.09 5.62 2.35
N ASP A 175 -7.61 6.84 2.52
CA ASP A 175 -7.92 7.97 1.64
C ASP A 175 -7.40 7.74 0.21
N ASN A 176 -6.18 7.23 0.05
CA ASN A 176 -5.60 6.90 -1.26
C ASN A 176 -6.43 5.84 -1.98
N ARG A 177 -6.86 4.80 -1.27
CA ARG A 177 -7.67 3.72 -1.82
C ARG A 177 -9.02 4.23 -2.32
N ARG A 178 -9.69 5.06 -1.52
CA ARG A 178 -10.97 5.67 -1.88
C ARG A 178 -10.85 6.55 -3.13
N GLN A 179 -9.87 7.45 -3.17
CA GLN A 179 -9.63 8.33 -4.32
C GLN A 179 -9.38 7.54 -5.60
N LEU A 180 -8.58 6.45 -5.53
CA LEU A 180 -8.33 5.58 -6.67
C LEU A 180 -9.62 4.91 -7.15
N ILE A 181 -10.44 4.38 -6.25
CA ILE A 181 -11.70 3.75 -6.62
C ILE A 181 -12.67 4.76 -7.25
N GLU A 182 -12.84 5.95 -6.67
CA GLU A 182 -13.69 7.03 -7.20
C GLU A 182 -13.23 7.49 -8.59
N GLN A 183 -11.92 7.63 -8.81
CA GLN A 183 -11.35 8.06 -10.08
C GLN A 183 -11.57 7.04 -11.21
N TYR A 184 -11.58 5.74 -10.88
CA TYR A 184 -11.68 4.65 -11.85
C TYR A 184 -13.05 3.95 -11.84
N THR A 185 -14.09 4.60 -11.31
CA THR A 185 -15.48 4.09 -11.34
C THR A 185 -16.06 4.18 -12.76
N ASN A 186 -16.80 3.16 -13.19
CA ASN A 186 -17.47 3.07 -14.50
C ASN A 186 -16.54 3.09 -15.73
N LEU A 187 -15.40 2.44 -15.64
CA LEU A 187 -14.53 2.25 -16.80
C LEU A 187 -15.18 1.31 -17.83
N GLU A 188 -15.21 1.73 -19.09
CA GLU A 188 -15.58 0.88 -20.23
C GLU A 188 -14.37 0.20 -20.86
N HIS A 189 -13.21 0.82 -20.79
CA HIS A 189 -11.95 0.35 -21.36
C HIS A 189 -10.79 0.59 -20.40
N LEU A 190 -9.79 -0.28 -20.45
CA LEU A 190 -8.53 -0.11 -19.72
C LEU A 190 -7.45 0.40 -20.68
N ASP A 191 -6.74 1.41 -20.25
CA ASP A 191 -5.47 1.78 -20.85
C ASP A 191 -4.28 1.23 -20.06
N ARG A 192 -3.09 1.40 -20.60
CA ARG A 192 -1.86 0.89 -19.98
C ARG A 192 -1.54 1.60 -18.66
N GLU A 193 -1.80 2.89 -18.57
CA GLU A 193 -1.54 3.71 -17.38
C GLU A 193 -2.42 3.26 -16.21
N THR A 194 -3.71 3.05 -16.45
CA THR A 194 -4.65 2.49 -15.48
C THR A 194 -4.20 1.12 -14.96
N VAL A 195 -3.77 0.23 -15.86
CA VAL A 195 -3.27 -1.11 -15.47
C VAL A 195 -2.00 -1.02 -14.63
N GLU A 196 -1.07 -0.11 -14.96
CA GLU A 196 0.15 0.08 -14.16
C GLU A 196 -0.15 0.67 -12.77
N THR A 197 -1.11 1.57 -12.69
CA THR A 197 -1.49 2.25 -11.44
C THR A 197 -2.26 1.33 -10.50
N LEU A 198 -3.26 0.62 -11.02
CA LEU A 198 -4.19 -0.13 -10.17
C LEU A 198 -3.75 -1.55 -9.86
N ILE A 199 -2.95 -2.18 -10.72
CA ILE A 199 -2.66 -3.61 -10.65
C ILE A 199 -1.19 -3.85 -10.35
N ASP A 200 -0.90 -4.62 -9.31
CA ASP A 200 0.44 -5.16 -9.08
C ASP A 200 0.71 -6.30 -10.06
N TYR A 201 -0.03 -7.38 -9.97
CA TYR A 201 -0.01 -8.48 -10.94
C TYR A 201 -1.34 -9.23 -11.00
N ILE A 202 -1.51 -10.04 -12.04
CA ILE A 202 -2.68 -10.90 -12.25
C ILE A 202 -2.21 -12.33 -12.41
N LEU A 203 -2.74 -13.25 -11.63
CA LEU A 203 -2.56 -14.68 -11.80
C LEU A 203 -3.62 -15.24 -12.73
N VAL A 204 -3.19 -15.93 -13.76
CA VAL A 204 -4.07 -16.57 -14.77
C VAL A 204 -3.92 -18.07 -14.66
N GLY A 205 -5.00 -18.75 -14.32
CA GLY A 205 -5.05 -20.20 -14.17
C GLY A 205 -5.23 -20.94 -15.51
N LYS A 206 -5.30 -22.27 -15.42
CA LYS A 206 -5.65 -23.12 -16.54
C LYS A 206 -7.16 -23.09 -16.76
N ARG A 207 -7.59 -23.13 -18.02
CA ARG A 207 -9.00 -23.24 -18.38
C ARG A 207 -9.63 -24.46 -17.73
N ILE A 208 -10.80 -24.30 -17.12
CA ILE A 208 -11.56 -25.38 -16.49
C ILE A 208 -12.11 -26.30 -17.61
N PRO A 209 -11.82 -27.60 -17.56
CA PRO A 209 -12.34 -28.56 -18.55
C PRO A 209 -13.88 -28.49 -18.66
N GLY A 210 -14.40 -28.60 -19.88
CA GLY A 210 -15.85 -28.51 -20.12
C GLY A 210 -16.46 -27.12 -20.11
N THR A 211 -15.69 -26.09 -19.68
CA THR A 211 -16.16 -24.71 -19.61
C THR A 211 -15.29 -23.78 -20.48
N ARG A 212 -15.73 -22.51 -20.63
CA ARG A 212 -14.91 -21.44 -21.20
C ARG A 212 -14.23 -20.56 -20.15
N ASN A 213 -14.33 -20.97 -18.89
CA ASN A 213 -13.85 -20.17 -17.75
C ASN A 213 -12.36 -20.42 -17.49
N VAL A 214 -11.65 -19.35 -17.23
CA VAL A 214 -10.25 -19.33 -16.81
C VAL A 214 -10.20 -18.65 -15.44
N PRO A 215 -9.72 -19.32 -14.39
CA PRO A 215 -9.55 -18.70 -13.08
C PRO A 215 -8.58 -17.53 -13.17
N ILE A 216 -8.94 -16.41 -12.55
CA ILE A 216 -8.14 -15.18 -12.52
C ILE A 216 -8.13 -14.70 -11.08
N GLU A 217 -6.98 -14.27 -10.61
CA GLU A 217 -6.79 -13.62 -9.32
C GLU A 217 -6.04 -12.31 -9.56
N ILE A 218 -6.61 -11.18 -9.11
CA ILE A 218 -6.07 -9.85 -9.34
C ILE A 218 -5.50 -9.35 -8.02
N HIS A 219 -4.22 -8.98 -8.04
CA HIS A 219 -3.55 -8.33 -6.93
C HIS A 219 -3.47 -6.83 -7.23
N TRP A 220 -4.17 -6.05 -6.42
CA TRP A 220 -4.28 -4.61 -6.55
C TRP A 220 -3.12 -3.89 -5.85
N ASN A 221 -2.79 -2.68 -6.29
CA ASN A 221 -1.76 -1.82 -5.68
C ASN A 221 -2.25 -1.00 -4.47
N PHE A 222 -3.50 -1.18 -4.05
CA PHE A 222 -4.13 -0.39 -3.00
C PHE A 222 -4.78 -1.25 -1.90
#